data_5a87164627759885573d4374cf0fb4d2
#
_entry.id   5a87164627759885573d4374cf0fb4d2
#
_cell.length_a   1.000
_cell.length_b   1.000
_cell.length_c   1.000
_cell.angle_alpha   90.00
_cell.angle_beta   90.00
_cell.angle_gamma   90.00
#
_symmetry.space_group_name_H-M   'P 1'
#
loop_
_entity.id
_entity.type
_entity.pdbx_description
1 polymer ?
#
loop_
_entity_poly.entity_id
_entity_poly.type
_entity_poly.pdbx_seq_one_letter_code
_entity_poly.pdbx_strand_id
1 'polypeptide(L)'
;MLQNLPDDLFLSQKLNIKRKYSNKELYLYQYFYKKTKIYPESVFIYKNSIIFFFVKNEDYFKTKLSLRSVRKDLRDKKVLIIRAEQTLIRLLFSFFPDTYIHDIKIDIREKSNEKIITVGFLSFEERGIAVGRNGDYIKSVNEIFQKYVNFKDAFQEGFKIKIQCEFIGF
;
A
#
# COMPACT_ATOMS: atom_id res chain seq x y z
N MET A 1 -15.94 -20.91 -4.75
CA MET A 1 -17.13 -20.11 -4.42
C MET A 1 -16.84 -18.64 -4.18
N LEU A 2 -15.67 -18.30 -3.71
CA LEU A 2 -15.25 -16.89 -3.58
C LEU A 2 -14.89 -16.24 -4.91
N GLN A 3 -14.79 -17.05 -5.93
CA GLN A 3 -14.44 -16.64 -7.28
C GLN A 3 -15.49 -15.71 -7.92
N ASN A 4 -16.70 -15.70 -7.41
CA ASN A 4 -17.82 -14.96 -8.00
C ASN A 4 -18.32 -13.79 -7.13
N LEU A 5 -17.50 -13.31 -6.19
CA LEU A 5 -17.87 -12.13 -5.43
C LEU A 5 -17.89 -10.92 -6.38
N PRO A 6 -18.99 -10.13 -6.42
CA PRO A 6 -19.00 -8.90 -7.21
C PRO A 6 -17.83 -7.99 -6.86
N ASP A 7 -17.28 -7.30 -7.86
CA ASP A 7 -16.11 -6.44 -7.69
C ASP A 7 -16.27 -5.41 -6.57
N ASP A 8 -17.45 -4.80 -6.48
CA ASP A 8 -17.75 -3.82 -5.44
C ASP A 8 -17.66 -4.41 -4.03
N LEU A 9 -18.16 -5.64 -3.85
CA LEU A 9 -18.07 -6.32 -2.57
C LEU A 9 -16.64 -6.74 -2.24
N PHE A 10 -15.88 -7.16 -3.26
CA PHE A 10 -14.47 -7.48 -3.08
C PHE A 10 -13.66 -6.24 -2.65
N LEU A 11 -13.84 -5.11 -3.33
CA LEU A 11 -13.13 -3.87 -3.05
C LEU A 11 -13.52 -3.25 -1.69
N SER A 12 -14.71 -3.52 -1.20
CA SER A 12 -15.17 -3.03 0.11
C SER A 12 -14.86 -3.99 1.27
N GLN A 13 -14.13 -5.08 1.03
CA GLN A 13 -13.70 -6.01 2.07
C GLN A 13 -12.92 -5.28 3.16
N LYS A 14 -13.27 -5.58 4.41
CA LYS A 14 -12.55 -5.07 5.58
C LYS A 14 -11.25 -5.83 5.77
N LEU A 15 -10.20 -5.10 6.09
CA LEU A 15 -8.87 -5.64 6.30
C LEU A 15 -8.15 -4.91 7.43
N ASN A 16 -7.05 -5.49 7.87
CA ASN A 16 -6.08 -4.83 8.73
C ASN A 16 -4.66 -5.21 8.29
N ILE A 17 -3.70 -4.43 8.75
CA ILE A 17 -2.29 -4.67 8.48
C ILE A 17 -1.68 -5.35 9.70
N LYS A 18 -1.01 -6.50 9.49
CA LYS A 18 -0.32 -7.22 10.56
C LYS A 18 0.84 -6.41 11.10
N ARG A 19 0.94 -6.34 12.41
CA ARG A 19 2.10 -5.78 13.09
C ARG A 19 3.15 -6.87 13.29
N LYS A 20 4.13 -6.93 12.41
CA LYS A 20 5.31 -7.78 12.59
C LYS A 20 6.53 -6.95 12.23
N TYR A 21 7.38 -6.69 13.23
CA TYR A 21 8.51 -5.78 13.06
C TYR A 21 9.84 -6.52 13.10
N SER A 22 10.72 -6.18 12.15
CA SER A 22 12.15 -6.41 12.28
C SER A 22 12.76 -5.40 13.26
N ASN A 23 14.02 -5.62 13.66
CA ASN A 23 14.73 -4.66 14.52
C ASN A 23 14.85 -3.28 13.89
N LYS A 24 15.04 -3.22 12.56
CA LYS A 24 15.07 -1.94 11.82
C LYS A 24 13.72 -1.24 11.85
N GLU A 25 12.65 -2.00 11.70
CA GLU A 25 11.29 -1.44 11.74
C GLU A 25 10.93 -0.95 13.13
N LEU A 26 11.34 -1.65 14.19
CA LEU A 26 11.19 -1.16 15.57
C LEU A 26 11.93 0.14 15.81
N TYR A 27 13.15 0.24 15.31
CA TYR A 27 13.93 1.48 15.39
C TYR A 27 13.22 2.63 14.67
N LEU A 28 12.72 2.38 13.47
CA LEU A 28 11.97 3.37 12.67
C LEU A 28 10.65 3.76 13.34
N TYR A 29 9.98 2.82 13.98
CA TYR A 29 8.78 3.07 14.76
C TYR A 29 9.04 4.10 15.88
N GLN A 30 10.09 3.90 16.66
CA GLN A 30 10.49 4.82 17.73
C GLN A 30 10.98 6.15 17.16
N TYR A 31 11.76 6.12 16.08
CA TYR A 31 12.22 7.32 15.37
C TYR A 31 11.05 8.20 14.94
N PHE A 32 10.03 7.59 14.33
CA PHE A 32 8.84 8.29 13.83
C PHE A 32 8.10 8.99 14.99
N TYR A 33 7.93 8.31 16.11
CA TYR A 33 7.33 8.90 17.30
C TYR A 33 8.14 10.09 17.83
N LYS A 34 9.45 9.94 17.92
CA LYS A 34 10.31 11.06 18.36
C LYS A 34 10.18 12.28 17.47
N LYS A 35 10.04 12.06 16.18
CA LYS A 35 9.97 13.12 15.17
C LYS A 35 8.59 13.77 15.09
N THR A 36 7.53 13.01 15.15
CA THR A 36 6.16 13.47 14.93
C THR A 36 5.32 13.59 16.19
N LYS A 37 5.75 12.95 17.27
CA LYS A 37 5.00 12.76 18.53
C LYS A 37 3.74 11.90 18.34
N ILE A 38 3.66 11.17 17.25
CA ILE A 38 2.56 10.26 16.93
C ILE A 38 3.13 8.88 16.66
N TYR A 39 2.57 7.86 17.30
CA TYR A 39 2.93 6.48 17.00
C TYR A 39 2.32 6.05 15.67
N PRO A 40 3.09 5.48 14.77
CA PRO A 40 2.51 4.89 13.56
C PRO A 40 1.72 3.63 13.91
N GLU A 41 0.71 3.30 13.11
CA GLU A 41 -0.01 2.03 13.24
C GLU A 41 0.87 0.84 12.88
N SER A 42 1.68 1.01 11.85
CA SER A 42 2.69 0.03 11.46
C SER A 42 3.79 0.68 10.63
N VAL A 43 4.93 -0.01 10.55
CA VAL A 43 6.08 0.39 9.75
C VAL A 43 6.50 -0.79 8.90
N PHE A 44 6.82 -0.52 7.66
CA PHE A 44 7.31 -1.55 6.74
C PHE A 44 8.49 -0.99 5.94
N ILE A 45 9.57 -1.77 5.84
CA ILE A 45 10.72 -1.44 5.01
C ILE A 45 10.90 -2.50 3.92
N TYR A 46 11.01 -2.03 2.67
CA TYR A 46 11.20 -2.88 1.51
C TYR A 46 12.64 -2.78 1.02
N LYS A 47 13.35 -3.92 1.01
CA LYS A 47 14.74 -4.03 0.52
C LYS A 47 15.67 -2.92 1.01
N ASN A 48 15.47 -2.44 2.22
CA ASN A 48 16.25 -1.36 2.81
C ASN A 48 16.25 -0.07 1.96
N SER A 49 15.28 0.12 1.08
CA SER A 49 15.23 1.26 0.15
C SER A 49 13.93 2.07 0.23
N ILE A 50 12.81 1.44 0.58
CA ILE A 50 11.52 2.11 0.69
C ILE A 50 10.96 1.88 2.08
N ILE A 51 10.56 2.97 2.75
CA ILE A 51 10.00 2.94 4.09
C ILE A 51 8.56 3.44 4.03
N PHE A 52 7.65 2.65 4.58
CA PHE A 52 6.24 3.01 4.73
C PHE A 52 5.92 3.20 6.22
N PHE A 53 5.41 4.37 6.56
CA PHE A 53 4.82 4.63 7.86
C PHE A 53 3.30 4.69 7.69
N PHE A 54 2.60 3.72 8.27
CA PHE A 54 1.14 3.68 8.24
C PHE A 54 0.62 4.43 9.45
N VAL A 55 -0.26 5.39 9.23
CA VAL A 55 -0.82 6.23 10.28
C VAL A 55 -2.34 6.23 10.21
N LYS A 56 -3.00 6.49 11.34
CA LYS A 56 -4.45 6.67 11.38
C LYS A 56 -4.87 7.85 10.49
N ASN A 57 -6.06 7.77 9.93
CA ASN A 57 -6.61 8.85 9.10
C ASN A 57 -6.58 10.21 9.81
N GLU A 58 -6.92 10.25 11.08
CA GLU A 58 -6.93 11.46 11.92
C GLU A 58 -5.55 12.08 12.10
N ASP A 59 -4.50 11.28 11.99
CA ASP A 59 -3.10 11.71 12.18
C ASP A 59 -2.37 12.01 10.87
N TYR A 60 -2.98 11.70 9.72
CA TYR A 60 -2.31 11.77 8.43
C TYR A 60 -1.78 13.17 8.11
N PHE A 61 -2.61 14.19 8.21
CA PHE A 61 -2.19 15.55 7.88
C PHE A 61 -1.17 16.10 8.87
N LYS A 62 -1.28 15.75 10.14
CA LYS A 62 -0.32 16.16 11.18
C LYS A 62 1.06 15.56 10.90
N THR A 63 1.12 14.27 10.61
CA THR A 63 2.39 13.58 10.34
C THR A 63 2.98 14.00 9.01
N LYS A 64 2.15 14.32 8.03
CA LYS A 64 2.60 14.80 6.71
C LYS A 64 3.38 16.11 6.81
N LEU A 65 3.08 16.97 7.78
CA LEU A 65 3.85 18.18 8.04
C LEU A 65 5.32 17.89 8.38
N SER A 66 5.60 16.74 8.97
CA SER A 66 6.96 16.30 9.33
C SER A 66 7.65 15.52 8.20
N LEU A 67 6.95 15.21 7.11
CA LEU A 67 7.48 14.34 6.04
C LEU A 67 8.77 14.88 5.43
N ARG A 68 8.84 16.18 5.19
CA ARG A 68 10.05 16.81 4.62
C ARG A 68 11.25 16.61 5.54
N SER A 69 11.06 16.76 6.85
CA SER A 69 12.11 16.57 7.85
C SER A 69 12.53 15.10 7.96
N VAL A 70 11.56 14.18 7.93
CA VAL A 70 11.82 12.74 7.92
C VAL A 70 12.62 12.33 6.67
N ARG A 71 12.24 12.84 5.50
CA ARG A 71 12.94 12.59 4.24
C ARG A 71 14.36 13.12 4.25
N LYS A 72 14.59 14.24 4.93
CA LYS A 72 15.94 14.80 5.10
C LYS A 72 16.82 13.88 5.96
N ASP A 73 16.28 13.35 7.05
CA ASP A 73 16.99 12.44 7.93
C ASP A 73 17.28 11.09 7.27
N LEU A 74 16.34 10.62 6.44
CA LEU A 74 16.39 9.31 5.78
C LEU A 74 16.57 9.46 4.25
N ARG A 75 17.44 10.38 3.84
CA ARG A 75 17.57 10.81 2.43
C ARG A 75 18.05 9.74 1.45
N ASP A 76 18.65 8.68 1.94
CA ASP A 76 19.09 7.54 1.12
C ASP A 76 17.93 6.56 0.83
N LYS A 77 16.74 6.82 1.37
CA LYS A 77 15.58 5.98 1.23
C LYS A 77 14.38 6.77 0.71
N LYS A 78 13.49 6.06 0.03
CA LYS A 78 12.17 6.60 -0.31
C LYS A 78 11.25 6.44 0.90
N VAL A 79 10.69 7.53 1.39
CA VAL A 79 9.82 7.52 2.58
C VAL A 79 8.41 7.94 2.18
N LEU A 80 7.44 7.15 2.61
CA LEU A 80 6.02 7.43 2.41
C LEU A 80 5.27 7.35 3.74
N ILE A 81 4.32 8.25 3.90
CA ILE A 81 3.32 8.18 4.96
C ILE A 81 2.01 7.75 4.30
N ILE A 82 1.48 6.64 4.76
CA ILE A 82 0.31 5.98 4.18
C ILE A 82 -0.80 5.93 5.22
N ARG A 83 -2.01 6.19 4.81
CA ARG A 83 -3.18 6.02 5.69
C ARG A 83 -3.42 4.55 5.95
N ALA A 84 -3.54 4.17 7.21
CA ALA A 84 -3.86 2.81 7.63
C ALA A 84 -5.37 2.58 7.44
N GLU A 85 -5.79 2.50 6.19
CA GLU A 85 -7.18 2.32 5.82
C GLU A 85 -7.67 0.90 6.11
N GLN A 86 -8.96 0.75 6.35
CA GLN A 86 -9.56 -0.50 6.81
C GLN A 86 -10.33 -1.27 5.73
N THR A 87 -10.41 -0.74 4.52
CA THR A 87 -10.99 -1.43 3.37
C THR A 87 -9.98 -1.56 2.25
N LEU A 88 -10.15 -2.60 1.43
CA LEU A 88 -9.23 -2.89 0.33
C LEU A 88 -9.09 -1.70 -0.62
N ILE A 89 -10.22 -1.13 -1.05
CA ILE A 89 -10.22 -0.02 -2.00
C ILE A 89 -9.52 1.22 -1.44
N ARG A 90 -9.80 1.57 -0.18
CA ARG A 90 -9.20 2.76 0.45
C ARG A 90 -7.71 2.56 0.68
N LEU A 91 -7.31 1.37 1.12
CA LEU A 91 -5.89 1.06 1.29
C LEU A 91 -5.16 1.12 -0.05
N LEU A 92 -5.76 0.57 -1.10
CA LEU A 92 -5.20 0.61 -2.45
C LEU A 92 -4.96 2.06 -2.90
N PHE A 93 -5.96 2.94 -2.78
CA PHE A 93 -5.80 4.35 -3.10
C PHE A 93 -4.73 5.05 -2.26
N SER A 94 -4.60 4.66 -0.99
CA SER A 94 -3.63 5.30 -0.09
C SER A 94 -2.18 5.09 -0.52
N PHE A 95 -1.88 4.03 -1.27
CA PHE A 95 -0.54 3.78 -1.80
C PHE A 95 -0.17 4.68 -2.98
N PHE A 96 -1.13 5.35 -3.61
CA PHE A 96 -0.89 6.19 -4.79
C PHE A 96 -1.38 7.63 -4.58
N PRO A 97 -0.84 8.34 -3.56
CA PRO A 97 -1.38 9.65 -3.16
C PRO A 97 -1.12 10.76 -4.19
N ASP A 98 -0.06 10.63 -4.99
CA ASP A 98 0.38 11.65 -5.92
C ASP A 98 -0.09 11.40 -7.36
N THR A 99 -1.00 10.46 -7.56
CA THR A 99 -1.49 10.06 -8.86
C THR A 99 -3.00 10.01 -8.91
N TYR A 100 -3.56 10.23 -10.10
CA TYR A 100 -4.99 10.06 -10.33
C TYR A 100 -5.27 8.67 -10.90
N ILE A 101 -5.96 7.86 -10.12
CA ILE A 101 -6.40 6.53 -10.55
C ILE A 101 -7.69 6.72 -11.37
N HIS A 102 -7.64 6.38 -12.65
CA HIS A 102 -8.79 6.52 -13.54
C HIS A 102 -9.73 5.34 -13.48
N ASP A 103 -9.19 4.12 -13.37
CA ASP A 103 -9.97 2.90 -13.41
C ASP A 103 -9.33 1.80 -12.58
N ILE A 104 -10.14 0.87 -12.10
CA ILE A 104 -9.71 -0.34 -11.40
C ILE A 104 -10.44 -1.52 -12.01
N LYS A 105 -9.68 -2.51 -12.48
CA LYS A 105 -10.19 -3.78 -13.00
C LYS A 105 -9.75 -4.92 -12.10
N ILE A 106 -10.64 -5.90 -11.92
CA ILE A 106 -10.34 -7.11 -11.15
C ILE A 106 -10.47 -8.31 -12.07
N ASP A 107 -9.41 -9.07 -12.18
CA ASP A 107 -9.36 -10.33 -12.90
C ASP A 107 -9.00 -11.48 -11.97
N ILE A 108 -9.52 -12.65 -12.26
CA ILE A 108 -9.24 -13.87 -11.50
C ILE A 108 -8.41 -14.79 -12.36
N ARG A 109 -7.23 -15.19 -11.85
CA ARG A 109 -6.42 -16.27 -12.44
C ARG A 109 -6.63 -17.53 -11.62
N GLU A 110 -7.46 -18.42 -12.12
CA GLU A 110 -7.79 -19.67 -11.44
C GLU A 110 -6.58 -20.59 -11.25
N LYS A 111 -5.72 -20.67 -12.27
CA LYS A 111 -4.53 -21.54 -12.26
C LYS A 111 -3.55 -21.21 -11.14
N SER A 112 -3.35 -19.92 -10.84
CA SER A 112 -2.43 -19.46 -9.81
C SER A 112 -3.12 -19.05 -8.52
N ASN A 113 -4.44 -19.14 -8.46
CA ASN A 113 -5.27 -18.70 -7.34
C ASN A 113 -5.00 -17.24 -6.97
N GLU A 114 -4.86 -16.38 -7.98
CA GLU A 114 -4.60 -14.96 -7.83
C GLU A 114 -5.79 -14.12 -8.24
N LYS A 115 -6.06 -13.08 -7.46
CA LYS A 115 -6.90 -11.95 -7.88
C LYS A 115 -5.99 -10.80 -8.29
N ILE A 116 -6.13 -10.39 -9.55
CA ILE A 116 -5.32 -9.32 -10.10
C ILE A 116 -6.13 -8.04 -10.11
N ILE A 117 -5.62 -7.04 -9.41
CA ILE A 117 -6.18 -5.70 -9.41
C ILE A 117 -5.33 -4.84 -10.33
N THR A 118 -5.91 -4.42 -11.44
CA THR A 118 -5.24 -3.54 -12.40
C THR A 118 -5.67 -2.11 -12.16
N VAL A 119 -4.71 -1.27 -11.81
CA VAL A 119 -4.91 0.17 -11.58
C VAL A 119 -4.58 0.92 -12.86
N GLY A 120 -5.55 1.62 -13.42
CA GLY A 120 -5.43 2.31 -14.68
C GLY A 120 -5.13 3.81 -14.52
N PHE A 121 -4.14 4.29 -15.29
CA PHE A 121 -3.70 5.68 -15.31
C PHE A 121 -3.83 6.28 -16.71
N LEU A 122 -4.16 7.56 -16.80
CA LEU A 122 -4.34 8.26 -18.08
C LEU A 122 -3.03 8.79 -18.69
N SER A 123 -1.94 8.79 -17.93
CA SER A 123 -0.64 9.24 -18.44
C SER A 123 0.45 8.21 -18.14
N PHE A 124 1.46 8.19 -19.00
CA PHE A 124 2.66 7.37 -18.75
C PHE A 124 3.44 7.86 -17.53
N GLU A 125 3.43 9.17 -17.27
CA GLU A 125 4.09 9.75 -16.12
C GLU A 125 3.49 9.22 -14.81
N GLU A 126 2.18 9.28 -14.66
CA GLU A 126 1.49 8.78 -13.47
C GLU A 126 1.69 7.27 -13.29
N ARG A 127 1.58 6.50 -14.37
CA ARG A 127 1.88 5.08 -14.34
C ARG A 127 3.32 4.83 -13.90
N GLY A 128 4.26 5.61 -14.40
CA GLY A 128 5.67 5.51 -14.03
C GLY A 128 5.90 5.79 -12.54
N ILE A 129 5.22 6.78 -11.97
CA ILE A 129 5.27 7.08 -10.54
C ILE A 129 4.72 5.89 -9.72
N ALA A 130 3.61 5.32 -10.15
CA ALA A 130 2.97 4.19 -9.46
C ALA A 130 3.80 2.90 -9.52
N VAL A 131 4.48 2.66 -10.62
CA VAL A 131 5.37 1.49 -10.79
C VAL A 131 6.68 1.68 -10.04
N GLY A 132 7.22 2.90 -10.08
CA GLY A 132 8.48 3.26 -9.46
C GLY A 132 9.71 2.80 -10.26
N ARG A 133 10.88 3.22 -9.79
CA ARG A 133 12.16 2.88 -10.42
C ARG A 133 12.36 1.36 -10.42
N ASN A 134 12.62 0.77 -11.58
CA ASN A 134 12.79 -0.68 -11.75
C ASN A 134 11.58 -1.50 -11.25
N GLY A 135 10.41 -0.88 -11.13
CA GLY A 135 9.23 -1.53 -10.58
C GLY A 135 9.26 -1.73 -9.06
N ASP A 136 10.20 -1.12 -8.35
CA ASP A 136 10.38 -1.37 -6.92
C ASP A 136 9.20 -0.91 -6.08
N TYR A 137 8.56 0.21 -6.46
CA TYR A 137 7.40 0.67 -5.70
C TYR A 137 6.23 -0.31 -5.79
N ILE A 138 5.84 -0.72 -6.99
CA ILE A 138 4.72 -1.66 -7.14
C ILE A 138 5.05 -3.03 -6.54
N LYS A 139 6.32 -3.47 -6.60
CA LYS A 139 6.75 -4.70 -5.92
C LYS A 139 6.61 -4.59 -4.41
N SER A 140 6.95 -3.43 -3.83
CA SER A 140 6.80 -3.21 -2.39
C SER A 140 5.34 -3.21 -1.97
N VAL A 141 4.46 -2.59 -2.74
CA VAL A 141 3.01 -2.61 -2.50
C VAL A 141 2.47 -4.04 -2.53
N ASN A 142 2.86 -4.82 -3.54
CA ASN A 142 2.49 -6.22 -3.65
C ASN A 142 2.96 -7.06 -2.45
N GLU A 143 4.16 -6.84 -1.98
CA GLU A 143 4.67 -7.55 -0.81
C GLU A 143 3.83 -7.26 0.43
N ILE A 144 3.44 -6.00 0.63
CA ILE A 144 2.57 -5.61 1.75
C ILE A 144 1.23 -6.34 1.67
N PHE A 145 0.58 -6.32 0.50
CA PHE A 145 -0.71 -6.99 0.33
C PHE A 145 -0.62 -8.50 0.50
N GLN A 146 0.44 -9.12 0.04
CA GLN A 146 0.59 -10.57 0.12
C GLN A 146 0.98 -11.07 1.51
N LYS A 147 1.81 -10.32 2.24
CA LYS A 147 2.38 -10.79 3.51
C LYS A 147 1.75 -10.17 4.76
N TYR A 148 1.27 -8.95 4.68
CA TYR A 148 0.92 -8.16 5.87
C TYR A 148 -0.53 -7.73 5.93
N VAL A 149 -1.28 -7.83 4.84
CA VAL A 149 -2.71 -7.51 4.82
C VAL A 149 -3.52 -8.76 5.15
N ASN A 150 -4.38 -8.64 6.17
CA ASN A 150 -5.34 -9.68 6.52
C ASN A 150 -6.76 -9.17 6.27
N PHE A 151 -7.53 -10.00 5.59
CA PHE A 151 -8.97 -9.77 5.48
C PHE A 151 -9.66 -10.25 6.76
N LYS A 152 -10.62 -9.46 7.26
CA LYS A 152 -11.38 -9.80 8.47
C LYS A 152 -12.38 -10.92 8.25
N ASP A 153 -12.84 -11.10 7.00
CA ASP A 153 -13.77 -12.16 6.65
C ASP A 153 -13.02 -13.38 6.12
N ALA A 154 -13.42 -14.56 6.58
CA ALA A 154 -12.82 -15.86 6.22
C ALA A 154 -12.91 -16.18 4.72
N PHE A 155 -13.69 -15.39 3.97
CA PHE A 155 -13.93 -15.58 2.54
C PHE A 155 -12.69 -15.37 1.66
N GLN A 156 -11.61 -14.79 2.19
CA GLN A 156 -10.42 -14.47 1.41
C GLN A 156 -9.24 -15.42 1.67
N GLU A 157 -9.47 -16.45 2.46
CA GLU A 157 -8.44 -17.46 2.70
C GLU A 157 -8.08 -18.18 1.38
N GLY A 158 -6.79 -18.18 1.06
CA GLY A 158 -6.25 -18.89 -0.09
C GLY A 158 -6.06 -18.08 -1.37
N PHE A 159 -6.54 -16.82 -1.46
CA PHE A 159 -6.28 -15.98 -2.61
C PHE A 159 -5.06 -15.10 -2.40
N LYS A 160 -4.21 -15.01 -3.40
CA LYS A 160 -3.15 -14.01 -3.47
C LYS A 160 -3.64 -12.81 -4.27
N ILE A 161 -3.44 -11.62 -3.71
CA ILE A 161 -3.73 -10.37 -4.41
C ILE A 161 -2.46 -9.93 -5.14
N LYS A 162 -2.59 -9.63 -6.41
CA LYS A 162 -1.54 -9.03 -7.21
C LYS A 162 -2.04 -7.70 -7.77
N ILE A 163 -1.29 -6.63 -7.53
CA ILE A 163 -1.60 -5.30 -8.02
C ILE A 163 -0.65 -4.98 -9.18
N GLN A 164 -1.21 -4.55 -10.29
CA GLN A 164 -0.46 -4.09 -11.45
C GLN A 164 -0.99 -2.75 -11.93
N CYS A 165 -0.13 -2.00 -12.61
CA CYS A 165 -0.44 -0.68 -13.13
C CYS A 165 -0.48 -0.71 -14.66
N GLU A 166 -1.48 -0.04 -15.24
CA GLU A 166 -1.71 -0.01 -16.68
C GLU A 166 -1.86 1.44 -17.15
N PHE A 167 -1.34 1.73 -18.34
CA PHE A 167 -1.65 2.96 -19.03
C PHE A 167 -2.92 2.76 -19.87
N ILE A 168 -3.92 3.63 -19.64
CA ILE A 168 -5.16 3.64 -20.41
C ILE A 168 -5.08 4.82 -21.36
N GLY A 169 -4.56 4.58 -22.58
CA GLY A 169 -4.49 5.59 -23.63
C GLY A 169 -5.82 5.73 -24.37
N PHE A 170 -6.05 6.92 -24.91
CA PHE A 170 -7.13 7.18 -25.86
C PHE A 170 -6.61 7.10 -27.29
#